data_302c2e2413227d47acfec27ffaafc7c2
#
_entry.id   302c2e2413227d47acfec27ffaafc7c2
#
_cell.length_a   1.000
_cell.length_b   1.000
_cell.length_c   1.000
_cell.angle_alpha   90.00
_cell.angle_beta   90.00
_cell.angle_gamma   90.00
#
_symmetry.space_group_name_H-M   'P 1'
#
loop_
_entity.id
_entity.type
_entity.pdbx_description
1 polymer ?
#
loop_
_entity_poly.entity_id
_entity_poly.type
_entity_poly.pdbx_seq_one_letter_code
_entity_poly.pdbx_strand_id
1 'polypeptide(L)'
;MRLVSFNVQSGRANQSWVGAVLGEDAVNDEAVREAAAEIARLKPDVLALQEVREDRGRSILSAFAESAGMEHRRFAACRRAPSNFMARMFRRSRRGYGIAFATAYPVDYIRALRLPSWRNPVRRASDRRFGWRFRLEEQRMAIVAVLLTPKPVVVGATHLTTKQPDNRKQLRRLEDFMARVARRRGIPDAPRIVLGDLNTHLEDIQKQTEYEVLAQALTYPDDEPSSQIDHILGVGFRAAGDATTRRLAVSDHRMLAVDVD
;
A
#
# COMPACT_ATOMS: atom_id res chain seq x y z
N MET A 1 13.87 -13.00 5.76
CA MET A 1 12.49 -12.43 5.96
C MET A 1 11.87 -12.21 4.60
N ARG A 2 10.63 -12.72 4.37
CA ARG A 2 9.91 -12.52 3.09
C ARG A 2 8.95 -11.36 3.16
N LEU A 3 9.15 -10.39 2.28
CA LEU A 3 8.36 -9.16 2.18
C LEU A 3 7.49 -9.21 0.94
N VAL A 4 6.21 -8.85 1.08
CA VAL A 4 5.26 -8.79 -0.05
C VAL A 4 4.54 -7.45 -0.04
N SER A 5 4.49 -6.80 -1.19
CA SER A 5 3.67 -5.60 -1.46
C SER A 5 2.72 -5.86 -2.60
N PHE A 6 1.45 -5.45 -2.45
CA PHE A 6 0.46 -5.62 -3.48
C PHE A 6 -0.63 -4.54 -3.43
N ASN A 7 -0.76 -3.77 -4.51
CA ASN A 7 -1.91 -2.91 -4.71
C ASN A 7 -3.08 -3.77 -5.20
N VAL A 8 -4.15 -3.90 -4.41
CA VAL A 8 -5.27 -4.82 -4.70
C VAL A 8 -6.41 -4.17 -5.49
N GLN A 9 -6.28 -2.92 -5.91
CA GLN A 9 -7.26 -2.16 -6.69
C GLN A 9 -8.72 -2.36 -6.19
N SER A 10 -8.92 -2.29 -4.88
CA SER A 10 -10.22 -2.50 -4.23
C SER A 10 -10.83 -3.90 -4.43
N GLY A 11 -10.04 -4.91 -4.80
CA GLY A 11 -10.51 -6.28 -5.08
C GLY A 11 -11.25 -6.42 -6.40
N ARG A 12 -10.98 -5.55 -7.37
CA ARG A 12 -11.51 -5.70 -8.74
C ARG A 12 -10.80 -6.86 -9.43
N ALA A 13 -11.57 -7.75 -10.05
CA ALA A 13 -11.00 -8.78 -10.91
C ALA A 13 -10.26 -8.11 -12.08
N ASN A 14 -9.08 -8.65 -12.44
CA ASN A 14 -8.39 -8.20 -13.62
C ASN A 14 -9.08 -8.69 -14.91
N GLN A 15 -8.71 -8.10 -16.06
CA GLN A 15 -9.35 -8.39 -17.34
C GLN A 15 -9.18 -9.84 -17.82
N SER A 16 -8.19 -10.56 -17.32
CA SER A 16 -7.94 -11.96 -17.69
C SER A 16 -8.71 -12.97 -16.85
N TRP A 17 -9.41 -12.53 -15.78
CA TRP A 17 -10.15 -13.43 -14.92
C TRP A 17 -11.52 -13.80 -15.52
N VAL A 18 -11.72 -15.09 -15.79
CA VAL A 18 -12.88 -15.61 -16.56
C VAL A 18 -14.24 -15.44 -15.84
N GLY A 19 -14.23 -15.16 -14.53
CA GLY A 19 -15.45 -14.93 -13.72
C GLY A 19 -15.93 -13.47 -13.67
N ALA A 20 -15.29 -12.53 -14.35
CA ALA A 20 -15.59 -11.10 -14.28
C ALA A 20 -16.83 -10.71 -15.09
N VAL A 21 -18.00 -11.24 -14.74
CA VAL A 21 -19.30 -10.83 -15.34
C VAL A 21 -19.94 -9.65 -14.57
N LEU A 22 -19.32 -9.21 -13.49
CA LEU A 22 -19.82 -8.13 -12.63
C LEU A 22 -19.23 -6.80 -13.10
N GLY A 23 -20.06 -5.74 -13.11
CA GLY A 23 -19.67 -4.42 -13.61
C GLY A 23 -18.30 -3.94 -13.06
N GLU A 24 -17.59 -3.16 -13.87
CA GLU A 24 -16.18 -2.73 -13.72
C GLU A 24 -15.76 -2.19 -12.34
N ASP A 25 -16.70 -1.85 -11.45
CA ASP A 25 -16.45 -1.26 -10.13
C ASP A 25 -16.73 -2.20 -8.95
N ALA A 26 -17.13 -3.46 -9.19
CA ALA A 26 -17.52 -4.39 -8.13
C ALA A 26 -16.31 -5.14 -7.56
N VAL A 27 -16.29 -5.32 -6.22
CA VAL A 27 -15.37 -6.25 -5.56
C VAL A 27 -15.74 -7.68 -5.96
N ASN A 28 -14.78 -8.43 -6.47
CA ASN A 28 -14.95 -9.83 -6.78
C ASN A 28 -14.38 -10.69 -5.65
N ASP A 29 -15.25 -11.25 -4.80
CA ASP A 29 -14.83 -12.01 -3.61
C ASP A 29 -14.11 -13.32 -3.96
N GLU A 30 -14.39 -13.93 -5.10
CA GLU A 30 -13.73 -15.16 -5.55
C GLU A 30 -12.32 -14.85 -6.03
N ALA A 31 -12.16 -13.84 -6.88
CA ALA A 31 -10.85 -13.37 -7.33
C ALA A 31 -9.98 -12.89 -6.16
N VAL A 32 -10.57 -12.25 -5.14
CA VAL A 32 -9.86 -11.85 -3.91
C VAL A 32 -9.38 -13.09 -3.15
N ARG A 33 -10.21 -14.14 -3.02
CA ARG A 33 -9.79 -15.38 -2.34
C ARG A 33 -8.69 -16.11 -3.11
N GLU A 34 -8.78 -16.16 -4.42
CA GLU A 34 -7.73 -16.74 -5.27
C GLU A 34 -6.41 -16.00 -5.11
N ALA A 35 -6.40 -14.67 -5.23
CA ALA A 35 -5.21 -13.85 -5.03
C ALA A 35 -4.62 -14.01 -3.62
N ALA A 36 -5.48 -14.10 -2.59
CA ALA A 36 -5.05 -14.33 -1.22
C ALA A 36 -4.38 -15.70 -1.04
N ALA A 37 -4.93 -16.75 -1.66
CA ALA A 37 -4.35 -18.09 -1.65
C ALA A 37 -2.98 -18.14 -2.36
N GLU A 38 -2.83 -17.43 -3.48
CA GLU A 38 -1.55 -17.34 -4.18
C GLU A 38 -0.47 -16.63 -3.34
N ILE A 39 -0.81 -15.53 -2.66
CA ILE A 39 0.12 -14.86 -1.74
C ILE A 39 0.44 -15.76 -0.54
N ALA A 40 -0.54 -16.46 0.01
CA ALA A 40 -0.31 -17.38 1.14
C ALA A 40 0.70 -18.50 0.83
N ARG A 41 0.73 -18.99 -0.41
CA ARG A 41 1.72 -19.99 -0.86
C ARG A 41 3.16 -19.48 -0.79
N LEU A 42 3.36 -18.17 -0.88
CA LEU A 42 4.68 -17.57 -0.71
C LEU A 42 5.14 -17.57 0.75
N LYS A 43 4.24 -17.80 1.71
CA LYS A 43 4.51 -17.72 3.16
C LYS A 43 5.17 -16.38 3.53
N PRO A 44 4.52 -15.24 3.26
CA PRO A 44 5.11 -13.94 3.58
C PRO A 44 5.24 -13.74 5.09
N ASP A 45 6.33 -13.10 5.52
CA ASP A 45 6.51 -12.65 6.90
C ASP A 45 5.86 -11.28 7.13
N VAL A 46 5.86 -10.44 6.08
CA VAL A 46 5.26 -9.10 6.06
C VAL A 46 4.49 -8.92 4.77
N LEU A 47 3.26 -8.43 4.89
CA LEU A 47 2.36 -8.13 3.78
C LEU A 47 1.85 -6.70 3.88
N ALA A 48 2.09 -5.89 2.85
CA ALA A 48 1.50 -4.57 2.68
C ALA A 48 0.52 -4.58 1.50
N LEU A 49 -0.70 -4.14 1.75
CA LEU A 49 -1.74 -4.03 0.73
C LEU A 49 -2.13 -2.56 0.54
N GLN A 50 -2.23 -2.13 -0.71
CA GLN A 50 -2.70 -0.80 -1.07
C GLN A 50 -4.08 -0.90 -1.75
N GLU A 51 -4.82 0.20 -1.74
CA GLU A 51 -6.19 0.28 -2.27
C GLU A 51 -7.17 -0.72 -1.67
N VAL A 52 -6.93 -1.13 -0.43
CA VAL A 52 -7.78 -2.08 0.28
C VAL A 52 -9.16 -1.48 0.53
N ARG A 53 -10.21 -2.27 0.28
CA ARG A 53 -11.58 -1.91 0.61
C ARG A 53 -12.12 -2.78 1.74
N GLU A 54 -12.57 -2.09 2.80
CA GLU A 54 -13.16 -2.71 3.98
C GLU A 54 -14.62 -2.27 4.12
N ASP A 55 -15.57 -3.13 3.91
CA ASP A 55 -17.01 -2.88 4.03
C ASP A 55 -17.61 -3.74 5.17
N ARG A 56 -18.83 -3.42 5.60
CA ARG A 56 -19.53 -4.25 6.59
C ARG A 56 -19.76 -5.65 6.01
N GLY A 57 -19.16 -6.65 6.65
CA GLY A 57 -19.27 -8.06 6.24
C GLY A 57 -18.28 -8.51 5.17
N ARG A 58 -17.40 -7.61 4.67
CA ARG A 58 -16.32 -7.93 3.73
C ARG A 58 -15.04 -7.26 4.18
N SER A 59 -13.98 -8.04 4.32
CA SER A 59 -12.65 -7.54 4.64
C SER A 59 -11.63 -8.18 3.72
N ILE A 60 -11.10 -7.38 2.79
CA ILE A 60 -9.99 -7.81 1.91
C ILE A 60 -8.77 -8.13 2.80
N LEU A 61 -8.47 -7.27 3.79
CA LEU A 61 -7.39 -7.52 4.72
C LEU A 61 -7.54 -8.87 5.43
N SER A 62 -8.75 -9.20 5.92
CA SER A 62 -9.00 -10.49 6.58
C SER A 62 -8.76 -11.66 5.64
N ALA A 63 -9.26 -11.59 4.40
CA ALA A 63 -9.05 -12.65 3.42
C ALA A 63 -7.56 -12.96 3.19
N PHE A 64 -6.73 -11.93 3.00
CA PHE A 64 -5.30 -12.10 2.79
C PHE A 64 -4.56 -12.53 4.07
N ALA A 65 -4.84 -11.90 5.21
CA ALA A 65 -4.15 -12.19 6.46
C ALA A 65 -4.48 -13.60 6.99
N GLU A 66 -5.74 -14.01 6.93
CA GLU A 66 -6.17 -15.33 7.37
C GLU A 66 -5.62 -16.45 6.47
N SER A 67 -5.65 -16.25 5.14
CA SER A 67 -5.05 -17.21 4.20
C SER A 67 -3.54 -17.39 4.45
N ALA A 68 -2.83 -16.30 4.82
CA ALA A 68 -1.39 -16.34 5.10
C ALA A 68 -1.05 -16.69 6.57
N GLY A 69 -2.04 -16.94 7.44
CA GLY A 69 -1.81 -17.24 8.86
C GLY A 69 -1.25 -16.06 9.66
N MET A 70 -1.55 -14.82 9.26
CA MET A 70 -1.04 -13.61 9.91
C MET A 70 -2.02 -13.07 10.94
N GLU A 71 -1.65 -13.14 12.22
CA GLU A 71 -2.50 -12.69 13.33
C GLU A 71 -2.44 -11.17 13.53
N HIS A 72 -1.26 -10.58 13.33
CA HIS A 72 -1.03 -9.16 13.55
C HIS A 72 -1.36 -8.37 12.28
N ARG A 73 -2.47 -7.61 12.34
CA ARG A 73 -2.97 -6.86 11.18
C ARG A 73 -3.49 -5.48 11.54
N ARG A 74 -3.38 -4.53 10.61
CA ARG A 74 -3.86 -3.16 10.77
C ARG A 74 -4.37 -2.61 9.45
N PHE A 75 -5.55 -1.97 9.50
CA PHE A 75 -6.09 -1.16 8.41
C PHE A 75 -5.98 0.32 8.73
N ALA A 76 -5.64 1.14 7.73
CA ALA A 76 -5.61 2.60 7.84
C ALA A 76 -6.47 3.21 6.73
N ALA A 77 -7.62 3.75 7.10
CA ALA A 77 -8.54 4.37 6.16
C ALA A 77 -7.99 5.71 5.63
N CYS A 78 -7.94 5.84 4.32
CA CYS A 78 -7.72 7.09 3.61
C CYS A 78 -9.02 7.90 3.63
N ARG A 79 -9.03 9.13 4.19
CA ARG A 79 -10.20 9.99 4.14
C ARG A 79 -10.31 10.59 2.74
N ARG A 80 -11.29 10.15 1.97
CA ARG A 80 -11.71 10.92 0.79
C ARG A 80 -12.50 12.14 1.27
N ALA A 81 -12.06 13.30 0.86
CA ALA A 81 -12.84 14.50 1.11
C ALA A 81 -14.13 14.43 0.28
N PRO A 82 -15.30 14.75 0.86
CA PRO A 82 -16.56 14.73 0.14
C PRO A 82 -16.55 15.78 -0.99
N SER A 83 -16.95 15.36 -2.19
CA SER A 83 -16.96 16.22 -3.38
C SER A 83 -18.05 17.30 -3.34
N ASN A 84 -19.06 17.17 -2.48
CA ASN A 84 -20.11 18.18 -2.25
C ASN A 84 -20.77 18.01 -0.88
N PHE A 85 -21.46 19.06 -0.40
CA PHE A 85 -22.12 19.11 0.90
C PHE A 85 -23.24 18.04 1.05
N MET A 86 -24.01 17.78 -0.01
CA MET A 86 -25.09 16.78 0.00
C MET A 86 -24.56 15.36 0.13
N ALA A 87 -23.45 15.02 -0.53
CA ALA A 87 -22.80 13.72 -0.39
C ALA A 87 -22.26 13.50 1.05
N ARG A 88 -22.03 14.56 1.81
CA ARG A 88 -21.62 14.51 3.20
C ARG A 88 -22.76 14.12 4.15
N MET A 89 -23.99 14.57 3.86
CA MET A 89 -25.18 14.35 4.68
C MET A 89 -25.77 12.95 4.50
N PHE A 90 -25.69 12.39 3.27
CA PHE A 90 -26.24 11.07 2.94
C PHE A 90 -25.19 9.93 2.93
N ARG A 91 -23.91 10.22 3.12
CA ARG A 91 -22.89 9.18 3.22
C ARG A 91 -22.89 8.50 4.57
N ARG A 92 -23.70 7.46 4.69
CA ARG A 92 -23.36 6.34 5.55
C ARG A 92 -22.01 5.79 5.07
N SER A 93 -20.92 6.39 5.62
CA SER A 93 -19.62 5.80 5.78
C SER A 93 -19.15 4.81 4.70
N ARG A 94 -18.54 5.30 3.60
CA ARG A 94 -17.47 4.52 2.94
C ARG A 94 -16.27 4.49 3.90
N ARG A 95 -16.36 3.69 4.94
CA ARG A 95 -15.33 3.55 5.98
C ARG A 95 -14.13 2.73 5.50
N GLY A 96 -14.14 2.26 4.30
CA GLY A 96 -13.43 1.09 3.91
C GLY A 96 -12.40 1.22 2.80
N TYR A 97 -11.90 2.40 2.42
CA TYR A 97 -10.81 2.50 1.44
C TYR A 97 -9.53 3.00 2.09
N GLY A 98 -8.41 2.30 1.87
CA GLY A 98 -7.15 2.66 2.48
C GLY A 98 -6.01 1.71 2.17
N ILE A 99 -5.12 1.57 3.14
CA ILE A 99 -4.00 0.64 3.11
C ILE A 99 -4.12 -0.35 4.26
N ALA A 100 -3.54 -1.53 4.08
CA ALA A 100 -3.49 -2.54 5.12
C ALA A 100 -2.09 -3.11 5.28
N PHE A 101 -1.84 -3.64 6.45
CA PHE A 101 -0.60 -4.27 6.86
C PHE A 101 -0.91 -5.54 7.63
N ALA A 102 -0.19 -6.62 7.36
CA ALA A 102 -0.22 -7.83 8.15
C ALA A 102 1.19 -8.40 8.30
N THR A 103 1.42 -9.13 9.38
CA THR A 103 2.70 -9.79 9.65
C THR A 103 2.52 -11.04 10.49
N ALA A 104 3.40 -12.02 10.27
CA ALA A 104 3.53 -13.22 11.09
C ALA A 104 4.30 -12.96 12.39
N TYR A 105 5.09 -11.88 12.46
CA TYR A 105 5.86 -11.56 13.67
C TYR A 105 5.03 -10.85 14.72
N PRO A 106 5.31 -11.06 16.01
CA PRO A 106 4.75 -10.26 17.09
C PRO A 106 5.11 -8.78 16.92
N VAL A 107 4.20 -7.89 17.32
CA VAL A 107 4.30 -6.45 17.13
C VAL A 107 4.39 -5.73 18.46
N ASP A 108 5.49 -5.00 18.71
CA ASP A 108 5.65 -4.12 19.87
C ASP A 108 4.90 -2.80 19.70
N TYR A 109 4.85 -2.29 18.46
CA TYR A 109 4.22 -1.01 18.15
C TYR A 109 3.58 -1.04 16.77
N ILE A 110 2.37 -0.51 16.65
CA ILE A 110 1.74 -0.30 15.35
C ILE A 110 0.88 0.96 15.34
N ARG A 111 1.08 1.83 14.36
CA ARG A 111 0.34 3.08 14.23
C ARG A 111 0.12 3.49 12.79
N ALA A 112 -1.08 4.00 12.51
CA ALA A 112 -1.37 4.72 11.26
C ALA A 112 -0.86 6.17 11.34
N LEU A 113 -0.17 6.59 10.29
CA LEU A 113 0.37 7.93 10.10
C LEU A 113 -0.36 8.61 8.94
N ARG A 114 -0.86 9.81 9.18
CA ARG A 114 -1.36 10.66 8.09
C ARG A 114 -0.19 11.33 7.38
N LEU A 115 -0.11 11.16 6.07
CA LEU A 115 0.89 11.80 5.24
C LEU A 115 0.42 13.18 4.79
N PRO A 116 1.33 14.13 4.54
CA PRO A 116 0.96 15.45 4.06
C PRO A 116 0.22 15.36 2.72
N SER A 117 -0.87 16.09 2.60
CA SER A 117 -1.59 16.29 1.34
C SER A 117 -1.77 17.79 1.14
N TRP A 118 -1.40 18.30 -0.03
CA TRP A 118 -1.58 19.70 -0.36
C TRP A 118 -3.02 19.91 -0.83
N ARG A 119 -3.72 20.79 -0.15
CA ARG A 119 -5.03 21.27 -0.60
C ARG A 119 -4.79 22.31 -1.69
N ASN A 120 -4.92 21.93 -2.94
CA ASN A 120 -5.00 22.90 -4.02
C ASN A 120 -6.49 23.26 -4.20
N PRO A 121 -6.93 24.44 -3.72
CA PRO A 121 -8.35 24.77 -3.69
C PRO A 121 -8.93 25.07 -5.08
N VAL A 122 -8.09 25.16 -6.11
CA VAL A 122 -8.53 25.64 -7.44
C VAL A 122 -7.87 24.83 -8.55
N ARG A 123 -8.59 23.87 -9.15
CA ARG A 123 -8.32 23.40 -10.50
C ARG A 123 -9.50 23.79 -11.39
N ARG A 124 -9.24 24.63 -12.40
CA ARG A 124 -10.17 24.86 -13.49
C ARG A 124 -10.50 23.52 -14.14
N ALA A 125 -11.76 23.10 -14.09
CA ALA A 125 -12.25 22.05 -14.95
C ALA A 125 -12.24 22.58 -16.37
N SER A 126 -11.60 21.87 -17.30
CA SER A 126 -11.56 22.20 -18.74
C SER A 126 -12.92 21.97 -19.43
N ASP A 127 -13.97 21.69 -18.67
CA ASP A 127 -15.31 21.45 -19.22
C ASP A 127 -16.20 22.68 -19.09
N ARG A 128 -16.70 23.16 -20.22
CA ARG A 128 -17.36 24.45 -20.45
C ARG A 128 -18.71 24.63 -19.78
N ARG A 129 -19.14 23.81 -18.82
CA ARG A 129 -20.43 23.99 -18.14
C ARG A 129 -20.29 23.91 -16.63
N PHE A 130 -20.33 25.08 -16.02
CA PHE A 130 -20.58 25.34 -14.59
C PHE A 130 -19.55 24.92 -13.53
N GLY A 131 -18.94 25.93 -12.91
CA GLY A 131 -18.66 25.97 -11.49
C GLY A 131 -17.30 25.42 -11.08
N TRP A 132 -16.67 26.16 -10.18
CA TRP A 132 -15.50 25.77 -9.42
C TRP A 132 -15.73 24.43 -8.70
N ARG A 133 -15.05 23.35 -9.10
CA ARG A 133 -15.07 22.09 -8.40
C ARG A 133 -13.82 21.99 -7.53
N PHE A 134 -13.99 22.08 -6.22
CA PHE A 134 -12.95 21.75 -5.27
C PHE A 134 -12.68 20.24 -5.34
N ARG A 135 -11.64 19.81 -6.02
CA ARG A 135 -11.19 18.42 -5.97
C ARG A 135 -10.20 18.30 -4.82
N LEU A 136 -10.71 17.91 -3.68
CA LEU A 136 -9.86 17.57 -2.54
C LEU A 136 -9.10 16.27 -2.85
N GLU A 137 -7.79 16.33 -2.74
CA GLU A 137 -6.96 15.15 -2.92
C GLU A 137 -7.24 14.11 -1.84
N GLU A 138 -7.08 12.85 -2.20
CA GLU A 138 -7.19 11.77 -1.26
C GLU A 138 -6.10 11.87 -0.19
N GLN A 139 -6.50 11.76 1.08
CA GLN A 139 -5.56 11.75 2.19
C GLN A 139 -4.77 10.45 2.16
N ARG A 140 -3.49 10.51 1.86
CA ARG A 140 -2.60 9.35 1.91
C ARG A 140 -2.21 9.00 3.35
N MET A 141 -2.04 7.70 3.58
CA MET A 141 -1.74 7.15 4.89
C MET A 141 -0.51 6.24 4.80
N ALA A 142 0.17 6.07 5.94
CA ALA A 142 1.14 5.01 6.14
C ALA A 142 0.80 4.24 7.42
N ILE A 143 1.21 2.98 7.50
CA ILE A 143 1.19 2.18 8.73
C ILE A 143 2.64 1.92 9.10
N VAL A 144 3.02 2.27 10.34
CA VAL A 144 4.35 1.99 10.87
C VAL A 144 4.24 1.00 12.01
N ALA A 145 5.01 -0.08 11.92
CA ALA A 145 5.07 -1.13 12.92
C ALA A 145 6.52 -1.37 13.38
N VAL A 146 6.69 -1.81 14.62
CA VAL A 146 7.94 -2.37 15.15
C VAL A 146 7.70 -3.85 15.36
N LEU A 147 8.43 -4.68 14.63
CA LEU A 147 8.34 -6.13 14.69
C LEU A 147 9.35 -6.69 15.69
N LEU A 148 8.92 -7.65 16.51
CA LEU A 148 9.76 -8.36 17.45
C LEU A 148 10.39 -9.58 16.77
N THR A 149 11.36 -9.32 15.93
CA THR A 149 12.29 -10.29 15.35
C THR A 149 13.53 -10.39 16.26
N PRO A 150 14.47 -11.35 16.05
CA PRO A 150 15.70 -11.42 16.86
C PRO A 150 16.46 -10.09 16.95
N LYS A 151 16.45 -9.29 15.87
CA LYS A 151 16.83 -7.88 15.86
C LYS A 151 15.58 -7.08 15.47
N PRO A 152 14.99 -6.25 16.36
CA PRO A 152 13.77 -5.53 16.06
C PRO A 152 13.87 -4.73 14.76
N VAL A 153 12.79 -4.75 13.97
CA VAL A 153 12.71 -4.10 12.65
C VAL A 153 11.57 -3.09 12.64
N VAL A 154 11.82 -1.91 12.06
CA VAL A 154 10.77 -0.91 11.84
C VAL A 154 10.29 -1.01 10.41
N VAL A 155 9.00 -1.29 10.23
CA VAL A 155 8.38 -1.44 8.91
C VAL A 155 7.38 -0.33 8.66
N GLY A 156 7.42 0.28 7.47
CA GLY A 156 6.48 1.28 6.99
C GLY A 156 5.76 0.79 5.73
N ALA A 157 4.45 0.57 5.81
CA ALA A 157 3.61 0.28 4.65
C ALA A 157 2.87 1.54 4.19
N THR A 158 2.83 1.82 2.88
CA THR A 158 2.23 3.06 2.38
C THR A 158 1.67 2.93 0.96
N HIS A 159 0.89 3.93 0.55
CA HIS A 159 0.52 4.23 -0.82
C HIS A 159 0.64 5.74 -1.01
N LEU A 160 1.62 6.18 -1.80
CA LEU A 160 1.92 7.59 -1.99
C LEU A 160 1.05 8.22 -3.09
N THR A 161 1.08 9.55 -3.18
CA THR A 161 0.40 10.25 -4.26
C THR A 161 1.14 10.10 -5.58
N THR A 162 0.42 10.13 -6.70
CA THR A 162 1.01 10.18 -8.06
C THR A 162 1.66 11.52 -8.39
N LYS A 163 1.50 12.54 -7.55
CA LYS A 163 1.94 13.90 -7.83
C LYS A 163 3.33 14.17 -7.29
N GLN A 164 4.26 14.51 -8.18
CA GLN A 164 5.53 15.11 -7.82
C GLN A 164 5.37 16.64 -7.58
N PRO A 165 6.06 17.25 -6.61
CA PRO A 165 7.03 16.67 -5.66
C PRO A 165 6.38 16.18 -4.34
N ASP A 166 5.07 16.02 -4.28
CA ASP A 166 4.36 15.72 -3.03
C ASP A 166 4.62 14.29 -2.53
N ASN A 167 4.78 13.31 -3.44
CA ASN A 167 5.11 11.96 -3.04
C ASN A 167 6.50 11.89 -2.35
N ARG A 168 7.49 12.63 -2.82
CA ARG A 168 8.81 12.76 -2.16
C ARG A 168 8.70 13.29 -0.73
N LYS A 169 7.84 14.31 -0.51
CA LYS A 169 7.58 14.84 0.84
C LYS A 169 6.88 13.82 1.73
N GLN A 170 5.98 13.02 1.13
CA GLN A 170 5.29 11.95 1.84
C GLN A 170 6.25 10.84 2.26
N LEU A 171 7.16 10.42 1.36
CA LEU A 171 8.18 9.41 1.66
C LEU A 171 9.09 9.89 2.79
N ARG A 172 9.67 11.08 2.68
CA ARG A 172 10.51 11.67 3.74
C ARG A 172 9.78 11.75 5.08
N ARG A 173 8.50 12.15 5.07
CA ARG A 173 7.69 12.20 6.29
C ARG A 173 7.54 10.83 6.95
N LEU A 174 7.39 9.76 6.14
CA LEU A 174 7.32 8.39 6.61
C LEU A 174 8.67 7.96 7.23
N GLU A 175 9.76 8.14 6.51
CA GLU A 175 11.13 7.80 6.97
C GLU A 175 11.50 8.52 8.28
N ASP A 176 11.24 9.82 8.37
CA ASP A 176 11.43 10.61 9.59
C ASP A 176 10.58 10.08 10.76
N PHE A 177 9.35 9.64 10.49
CA PHE A 177 8.50 9.08 11.52
C PHE A 177 9.00 7.73 11.99
N MET A 178 9.45 6.86 11.09
CA MET A 178 10.05 5.56 11.41
C MET A 178 11.32 5.75 12.26
N ALA A 179 12.20 6.67 11.89
CA ALA A 179 13.39 7.00 12.68
C ALA A 179 13.05 7.53 14.09
N ARG A 180 11.99 8.36 14.21
CA ARG A 180 11.50 8.80 15.53
C ARG A 180 10.92 7.66 16.36
N VAL A 181 10.19 6.74 15.73
CA VAL A 181 9.65 5.54 16.41
C VAL A 181 10.81 4.69 16.92
N ALA A 182 11.81 4.41 16.09
CA ALA A 182 13.02 3.66 16.48
C ALA A 182 13.69 4.28 17.72
N ARG A 183 13.95 5.59 17.69
CA ARG A 183 14.54 6.29 18.85
C ARG A 183 13.69 6.21 20.12
N ARG A 184 12.37 6.40 20.00
CA ARG A 184 11.45 6.34 21.15
C ARG A 184 11.30 4.95 21.75
N ARG A 185 11.57 3.91 20.96
CA ARG A 185 11.56 2.52 21.41
C ARG A 185 12.93 2.04 21.90
N GLY A 186 13.94 2.90 21.94
CA GLY A 186 15.29 2.55 22.40
C GLY A 186 16.09 1.70 21.42
N ILE A 187 15.70 1.71 20.13
CA ILE A 187 16.33 0.95 19.04
C ILE A 187 16.74 1.88 17.87
N PRO A 188 17.52 2.95 18.11
CA PRO A 188 17.80 3.96 17.08
C PRO A 188 18.43 3.40 15.80
N ASP A 189 19.23 2.35 15.94
CA ASP A 189 19.97 1.69 14.85
C ASP A 189 19.21 0.49 14.25
N ALA A 190 17.95 0.29 14.62
CA ALA A 190 17.13 -0.79 14.07
C ALA A 190 17.03 -0.66 12.56
N PRO A 191 17.16 -1.77 11.82
CA PRO A 191 16.92 -1.80 10.39
C PRO A 191 15.49 -1.37 10.07
N ARG A 192 15.31 -0.74 8.92
CA ARG A 192 14.03 -0.17 8.49
C ARG A 192 13.67 -0.60 7.09
N ILE A 193 12.40 -0.88 6.88
CA ILE A 193 11.83 -1.28 5.59
C ILE A 193 10.65 -0.38 5.25
N VAL A 194 10.58 0.13 4.02
CA VAL A 194 9.40 0.79 3.45
C VAL A 194 8.93 -0.06 2.28
N LEU A 195 7.64 -0.40 2.25
CA LEU A 195 7.06 -1.15 1.16
C LEU A 195 5.68 -0.60 0.77
N GLY A 196 5.36 -0.65 -0.53
CA GLY A 196 4.09 -0.18 -1.05
C GLY A 196 4.16 0.36 -2.47
N ASP A 197 3.01 0.81 -2.96
CA ASP A 197 2.89 1.59 -4.18
C ASP A 197 3.36 3.04 -3.89
N LEU A 198 4.56 3.35 -4.34
CA LEU A 198 5.18 4.66 -4.15
C LEU A 198 4.87 5.63 -5.30
N ASN A 199 4.17 5.16 -6.35
CA ASN A 199 3.84 5.97 -7.54
C ASN A 199 5.03 6.75 -8.10
N THR A 200 6.20 6.12 -8.09
CA THR A 200 7.48 6.71 -8.50
C THR A 200 8.28 5.67 -9.26
N HIS A 201 8.84 6.01 -10.40
CA HIS A 201 9.69 5.09 -11.16
C HIS A 201 11.00 4.80 -10.45
N LEU A 202 11.61 3.65 -10.76
CA LEU A 202 12.84 3.18 -10.11
C LEU A 202 13.97 4.21 -10.13
N GLU A 203 14.20 4.85 -11.27
CA GLU A 203 15.26 5.86 -11.43
C GLU A 203 15.07 7.11 -10.56
N ASP A 204 13.82 7.44 -10.27
CA ASP A 204 13.48 8.62 -9.46
C ASP A 204 13.45 8.29 -7.97
N ILE A 205 13.04 7.06 -7.59
CA ILE A 205 13.03 6.67 -6.18
C ILE A 205 14.46 6.65 -5.61
N GLN A 206 15.44 6.18 -6.37
CA GLN A 206 16.86 6.17 -5.96
C GLN A 206 17.42 7.57 -5.67
N LYS A 207 16.82 8.63 -6.27
CA LYS A 207 17.21 10.03 -6.01
C LYS A 207 16.44 10.67 -4.84
N GLN A 208 15.41 9.99 -4.33
CA GLN A 208 14.50 10.55 -3.32
C GLN A 208 14.78 10.07 -1.92
N THR A 209 15.44 8.95 -1.76
CA THR A 209 15.72 8.29 -0.48
C THR A 209 17.14 7.75 -0.44
N GLU A 210 17.68 7.60 0.78
CA GLU A 210 18.92 6.89 1.05
C GLU A 210 18.70 5.38 1.30
N TYR A 211 17.43 4.91 1.29
CA TYR A 211 17.12 3.49 1.44
C TYR A 211 17.48 2.76 0.14
N GLU A 212 18.08 1.60 0.28
CA GLU A 212 18.41 0.73 -0.85
C GLU A 212 17.12 0.10 -1.44
N VAL A 213 17.08 -0.05 -2.76
CA VAL A 213 16.01 -0.78 -3.45
C VAL A 213 16.28 -2.27 -3.31
N LEU A 214 15.47 -2.97 -2.51
CA LEU A 214 15.62 -4.38 -2.21
C LEU A 214 14.97 -5.29 -3.26
N ALA A 215 14.03 -4.76 -4.06
CA ALA A 215 13.32 -5.50 -5.09
C ALA A 215 13.31 -4.70 -6.40
N GLN A 216 13.81 -5.28 -7.48
CA GLN A 216 13.80 -4.68 -8.82
C GLN A 216 13.03 -5.59 -9.77
N ALA A 217 11.81 -5.21 -10.12
CA ALA A 217 10.99 -5.91 -11.10
C ALA A 217 9.81 -5.03 -11.54
N LEU A 218 9.37 -5.17 -12.77
CA LEU A 218 8.24 -4.40 -13.32
C LEU A 218 6.92 -4.87 -12.68
N THR A 219 6.11 -3.91 -12.21
CA THR A 219 4.87 -4.18 -11.47
C THR A 219 3.62 -3.62 -12.13
N TYR A 220 3.74 -2.69 -13.07
CA TYR A 220 2.61 -1.99 -13.68
C TYR A 220 2.78 -1.78 -15.19
N PRO A 221 1.73 -1.92 -16.00
CA PRO A 221 0.47 -2.58 -15.66
C PRO A 221 0.62 -4.10 -15.48
N ASP A 222 -0.45 -4.80 -15.03
CA ASP A 222 -0.40 -6.22 -14.68
C ASP A 222 -0.19 -7.16 -15.88
N ASP A 223 -0.76 -6.83 -17.05
CA ASP A 223 -0.72 -7.64 -18.27
C ASP A 223 0.64 -7.52 -18.99
N GLU A 224 1.05 -6.31 -19.37
CA GLU A 224 2.33 -6.01 -20.03
C GLU A 224 3.13 -5.01 -19.21
N PRO A 225 3.81 -5.44 -18.14
CA PRO A 225 4.45 -4.52 -17.22
C PRO A 225 5.60 -3.76 -17.88
N SER A 226 5.53 -2.44 -17.82
CA SER A 226 6.51 -1.53 -18.40
C SER A 226 7.14 -0.58 -17.37
N SER A 227 6.61 -0.57 -16.14
CA SER A 227 7.07 0.31 -15.07
C SER A 227 7.18 -0.42 -13.74
N GLN A 228 8.13 -0.01 -12.92
CA GLN A 228 8.16 -0.34 -11.50
C GLN A 228 7.73 0.90 -10.70
N ILE A 229 6.56 0.84 -10.07
CA ILE A 229 6.03 1.89 -9.19
C ILE A 229 5.72 1.38 -7.79
N ASP A 230 5.70 0.06 -7.61
CA ASP A 230 5.69 -0.62 -6.32
C ASP A 230 7.13 -0.90 -5.89
N HIS A 231 7.46 -0.59 -4.63
CA HIS A 231 8.82 -0.70 -4.13
C HIS A 231 8.89 -1.38 -2.78
N ILE A 232 10.00 -2.06 -2.56
CA ILE A 232 10.46 -2.53 -1.25
C ILE A 232 11.85 -1.94 -1.05
N LEU A 233 11.95 -1.02 -0.10
CA LEU A 233 13.14 -0.25 0.21
C LEU A 233 13.63 -0.60 1.61
N GLY A 234 14.93 -0.61 1.85
CA GLY A 234 15.46 -0.93 3.17
C GLY A 234 16.75 -0.21 3.52
N VAL A 235 16.99 -0.08 4.81
CA VAL A 235 18.28 0.26 5.38
C VAL A 235 18.63 -0.77 6.45
N GLY A 236 19.86 -1.29 6.37
CA GLY A 236 20.33 -2.39 7.23
C GLY A 236 19.81 -3.77 6.81
N PHE A 237 19.37 -3.91 5.55
CA PHE A 237 18.99 -5.16 4.89
C PHE A 237 19.65 -5.28 3.53
N ARG A 238 19.77 -6.51 3.05
CA ARG A 238 20.13 -6.84 1.67
C ARG A 238 19.10 -7.80 1.09
N ALA A 239 18.91 -7.75 -0.22
CA ALA A 239 18.13 -8.77 -0.91
C ALA A 239 18.86 -10.12 -0.84
N ALA A 240 18.16 -11.17 -0.42
CA ALA A 240 18.67 -12.54 -0.31
C ALA A 240 18.37 -13.36 -1.60
N GLY A 241 18.05 -12.69 -2.70
CA GLY A 241 17.75 -13.29 -3.99
C GLY A 241 17.02 -12.30 -4.90
N ASP A 242 16.61 -12.79 -6.06
CA ASP A 242 15.87 -11.98 -7.03
C ASP A 242 14.46 -11.64 -6.55
N ALA A 243 13.98 -10.46 -6.93
CA ALA A 243 12.60 -10.08 -6.72
C ALA A 243 11.66 -10.94 -7.59
N THR A 244 10.50 -11.26 -7.03
CA THR A 244 9.45 -12.00 -7.72
C THR A 244 8.25 -11.10 -7.94
N THR A 245 7.71 -11.09 -9.16
CA THR A 245 6.40 -10.49 -9.46
C THR A 245 5.45 -11.55 -9.98
N ARG A 246 4.17 -11.39 -9.65
CA ARG A 246 3.09 -12.25 -10.18
C ARG A 246 1.87 -11.43 -10.52
N ARG A 247 1.26 -11.77 -11.66
CA ARG A 247 -0.09 -11.37 -11.98
C ARG A 247 -1.05 -12.21 -11.14
N LEU A 248 -1.98 -11.58 -10.44
CA LEU A 248 -2.98 -12.26 -9.61
C LEU A 248 -4.39 -12.02 -10.21
N ALA A 249 -5.39 -12.69 -9.68
CA ALA A 249 -6.77 -12.60 -10.17
C ALA A 249 -7.40 -11.20 -9.99
N VAL A 250 -6.84 -10.36 -9.15
CA VAL A 250 -7.28 -8.97 -8.94
C VAL A 250 -6.17 -7.99 -9.27
N SER A 251 -6.55 -6.73 -9.54
CA SER A 251 -5.66 -5.58 -9.74
C SER A 251 -5.13 -5.40 -11.16
N ASP A 252 -4.73 -4.19 -11.45
CA ASP A 252 -3.94 -3.74 -12.59
C ASP A 252 -2.43 -3.63 -12.25
N HIS A 253 -2.05 -4.06 -11.03
CA HIS A 253 -0.67 -4.20 -10.60
C HIS A 253 -0.28 -5.67 -10.46
N ARG A 254 1.01 -5.97 -10.58
CA ARG A 254 1.58 -7.25 -10.16
C ARG A 254 1.99 -7.18 -8.69
N MET A 255 1.81 -8.27 -7.97
CA MET A 255 2.38 -8.46 -6.64
C MET A 255 3.90 -8.42 -6.73
N LEU A 256 4.58 -7.74 -5.78
CA LEU A 256 6.04 -7.69 -5.64
C LEU A 256 6.47 -8.38 -4.36
N ALA A 257 7.43 -9.30 -4.46
CA ALA A 257 7.99 -10.00 -3.32
C ALA A 257 9.52 -10.09 -3.39
N VAL A 258 10.17 -10.10 -2.22
CA VAL A 258 11.61 -10.34 -2.08
C VAL A 258 11.91 -10.95 -0.72
N ASP A 259 12.93 -11.80 -0.68
CA ASP A 259 13.55 -12.26 0.56
C ASP A 259 14.68 -11.32 0.95
N VAL A 260 14.80 -11.01 2.25
CA VAL A 260 15.86 -10.16 2.79
C VAL A 260 16.49 -10.79 4.03
N ASP A 261 17.79 -10.50 4.24
CA ASP A 261 18.62 -10.97 5.35
C ASP A 261 19.26 -9.82 6.13
#